data_1b069009805365e2e1068a567147d024
#
_entry.id   1b069009805365e2e1068a567147d024
#
_cell.length_a   1.000
_cell.length_b   1.000
_cell.length_c   1.000
_cell.angle_alpha   90.00
_cell.angle_beta   90.00
_cell.angle_gamma   90.00
#
_symmetry.space_group_name_H-M   'P 1'
#
loop_
_entity.id
_entity.type
_entity.pdbx_description
1 polymer ?
#
loop_
_entity_poly.entity_id
_entity_poly.type
_entity_poly.pdbx_seq_one_letter_code
_entity_poly.pdbx_strand_id
1 'polypeptide(L)'
;GILVAGVPGSGKTTVLRSMIAELARWNRLFCVVDERGELVPQNLCGASDKPFLNCDVYTRTNRAHGIEMALRCMNPQAIVCDELGTEADATALEAGLASGVIFLASVHCDRPEHLCQKPQLTRLLKTGAFSLAAFLSGRDRPGLVTRMVNLT
;
A
#
# COMPACT_ATOMS: atom_id res chain seq x y z
N GLY A 1 9.37 2.02 -3.78
CA GLY A 1 8.00 2.03 -3.29
C GLY A 1 7.58 3.37 -2.71
N ILE A 2 6.27 3.54 -2.52
CA ILE A 2 5.68 4.77 -1.99
C ILE A 2 4.87 4.46 -0.73
N LEU A 3 5.13 5.22 0.33
CA LEU A 3 4.42 5.12 1.61
C LEU A 3 3.50 6.34 1.76
N VAL A 4 2.20 6.10 1.93
CA VAL A 4 1.20 7.15 2.19
C VAL A 4 0.98 7.26 3.68
N ALA A 5 1.37 8.38 4.29
CA ALA A 5 1.30 8.62 5.72
C ALA A 5 0.24 9.67 6.07
N GLY A 6 -0.48 9.45 7.14
CA GLY A 6 -1.49 10.40 7.62
C GLY A 6 -2.30 9.88 8.79
N VAL A 7 -2.99 10.78 9.46
CA VAL A 7 -3.93 10.45 10.54
C VAL A 7 -5.16 9.69 10.04
N PRO A 8 -5.94 9.05 10.90
CA PRO A 8 -7.23 8.48 10.52
C PRO A 8 -8.15 9.53 9.88
N GLY A 9 -8.76 9.20 8.73
CA GLY A 9 -9.62 10.12 7.99
C GLY A 9 -8.90 11.15 7.11
N SER A 10 -7.56 11.08 6.97
CA SER A 10 -6.80 11.96 6.07
C SER A 10 -6.89 11.60 4.59
N GLY A 11 -7.60 10.54 4.21
CA GLY A 11 -7.80 10.14 2.81
C GLY A 11 -6.75 9.16 2.28
N LYS A 12 -5.99 8.45 3.12
CA LYS A 12 -4.99 7.45 2.69
C LYS A 12 -5.57 6.40 1.75
N THR A 13 -6.70 5.81 2.13
CA THR A 13 -7.42 4.82 1.30
C THR A 13 -7.82 5.39 -0.06
N THR A 14 -8.27 6.66 -0.11
CA THR A 14 -8.62 7.35 -1.36
C THR A 14 -7.40 7.53 -2.25
N VAL A 15 -6.26 7.92 -1.68
CA VAL A 15 -4.99 8.05 -2.43
C VAL A 15 -4.55 6.69 -2.96
N LEU A 16 -4.59 5.63 -2.15
CA LEU A 16 -4.24 4.28 -2.61
C LEU A 16 -5.18 3.80 -3.73
N ARG A 17 -6.49 4.08 -3.65
CA ARG A 17 -7.45 3.78 -4.74
C ARG A 17 -7.08 4.51 -6.03
N SER A 18 -6.64 5.76 -5.95
CA SER A 18 -6.16 6.50 -7.13
C SER A 18 -4.90 5.86 -7.73
N MET A 19 -3.97 5.41 -6.89
CA MET A 19 -2.78 4.69 -7.33
C MET A 19 -3.13 3.35 -8.01
N ILE A 20 -4.10 2.60 -7.47
CA ILE A 20 -4.63 1.38 -8.08
C ILE A 20 -5.19 1.66 -9.48
N ALA A 21 -5.98 2.73 -9.62
CA ALA A 21 -6.54 3.14 -10.92
C ALA A 21 -5.44 3.49 -11.93
N GLU A 22 -4.37 4.16 -11.51
CA GLU A 22 -3.24 4.47 -12.39
C GLU A 22 -2.44 3.21 -12.79
N LEU A 23 -2.19 2.27 -11.87
CA LEU A 23 -1.55 0.99 -12.20
C LEU A 23 -2.37 0.22 -13.25
N ALA A 24 -3.69 0.20 -13.11
CA ALA A 24 -4.60 -0.42 -14.06
C ALA A 24 -4.56 0.26 -15.43
N ARG A 25 -4.54 1.60 -15.48
CA ARG A 25 -4.40 2.37 -16.72
C ARG A 25 -3.08 2.08 -17.44
N TRP A 26 -2.00 1.89 -16.71
CA TRP A 26 -0.70 1.57 -17.28
C TRP A 26 -0.52 0.09 -17.61
N ASN A 27 -1.58 -0.69 -17.50
CA ASN A 27 -1.60 -2.12 -17.79
C ASN A 27 -0.50 -2.89 -17.02
N ARG A 28 -0.24 -2.49 -15.77
CA ARG A 28 0.74 -3.15 -14.90
C ARG A 28 0.15 -4.39 -14.27
N LEU A 29 0.96 -5.42 -14.14
CA LEU A 29 0.60 -6.62 -13.37
C LEU A 29 0.78 -6.30 -11.88
N PHE A 30 -0.30 -6.26 -11.11
CA PHE A 30 -0.24 -5.91 -9.71
C PHE A 30 -1.26 -6.68 -8.86
N CYS A 31 -1.02 -6.70 -7.55
CA CYS A 31 -1.94 -7.26 -6.57
C CYS A 31 -2.39 -6.20 -5.59
N VAL A 32 -3.62 -6.31 -5.10
CA VAL A 32 -4.15 -5.55 -3.99
C VAL A 32 -4.39 -6.48 -2.81
N VAL A 33 -3.75 -6.21 -1.67
CA VAL A 33 -3.99 -6.92 -0.42
C VAL A 33 -4.85 -6.02 0.46
N ASP A 34 -6.13 -6.33 0.51
CA ASP A 34 -7.20 -5.50 1.10
C ASP A 34 -7.86 -6.24 2.27
N GLU A 35 -7.18 -6.23 3.41
CA GLU A 35 -7.62 -6.97 4.61
C GLU A 35 -9.04 -6.61 5.05
N ARG A 36 -9.44 -5.34 4.90
CA ARG A 36 -10.75 -4.81 5.32
C ARG A 36 -11.79 -4.73 4.21
N GLY A 37 -11.40 -4.94 2.96
CA GLY A 37 -12.29 -4.76 1.81
C GLY A 37 -12.61 -3.28 1.51
N GLU A 38 -11.68 -2.38 1.83
CA GLU A 38 -11.85 -0.94 1.67
C GLU A 38 -11.14 -0.37 0.42
N LEU A 39 -10.11 -1.04 -0.09
CA LEU A 39 -9.35 -0.57 -1.24
C LEU A 39 -10.07 -0.82 -2.56
N VAL A 40 -10.66 -2.00 -2.72
CA VAL A 40 -11.40 -2.38 -3.93
C VAL A 40 -12.86 -2.65 -3.57
N PRO A 41 -13.78 -1.75 -3.88
CA PRO A 41 -15.20 -1.96 -3.65
C PRO A 41 -15.69 -3.21 -4.37
N GLN A 42 -16.45 -4.06 -3.68
CA GLN A 42 -16.94 -5.36 -4.20
C GLN A 42 -17.83 -5.23 -5.46
N ASN A 43 -18.49 -4.10 -5.63
CA ASN A 43 -19.30 -3.81 -6.82
C ASN A 43 -18.46 -3.60 -8.09
N LEU A 44 -17.16 -3.36 -7.98
CA LEU A 44 -16.27 -3.26 -9.13
C LEU A 44 -15.72 -4.63 -9.57
N CYS A 45 -15.74 -5.63 -8.68
CA CYS A 45 -15.29 -6.99 -9.00
C CYS A 45 -16.30 -7.81 -9.85
N GLY A 46 -17.52 -7.32 -10.06
CA GLY A 46 -18.59 -8.01 -10.76
C GLY A 46 -19.15 -7.31 -12.00
N ALA A 47 -18.71 -6.10 -12.31
CA ALA A 47 -19.16 -5.37 -13.48
C ALA A 47 -18.42 -5.84 -14.74
N SER A 48 -19.15 -5.92 -15.85
CA SER A 48 -18.63 -6.32 -17.17
C SER A 48 -17.52 -5.41 -17.72
N ASP A 49 -17.37 -4.21 -17.17
CA ASP A 49 -16.25 -3.31 -17.42
C ASP A 49 -15.15 -3.61 -16.42
N LYS A 50 -14.27 -4.53 -16.78
CA LYS A 50 -13.13 -4.98 -15.95
C LYS A 50 -12.09 -3.86 -15.78
N PRO A 51 -12.15 -3.03 -14.73
CA PRO A 51 -11.13 -2.01 -14.51
C PRO A 51 -9.76 -2.59 -14.16
N PHE A 52 -9.70 -3.91 -13.87
CA PHE A 52 -8.51 -4.58 -13.36
C PHE A 52 -8.20 -5.89 -14.09
N LEU A 53 -7.92 -5.82 -15.40
CA LEU A 53 -7.57 -7.01 -16.20
C LEU A 53 -6.29 -7.72 -15.70
N ASN A 54 -5.36 -6.96 -15.10
CA ASN A 54 -4.06 -7.44 -14.65
C ASN A 54 -3.87 -7.28 -13.14
N CYS A 55 -4.94 -7.49 -12.36
CA CYS A 55 -4.91 -7.34 -10.92
C CYS A 55 -5.60 -8.52 -10.22
N ASP A 56 -4.90 -9.12 -9.26
CA ASP A 56 -5.50 -10.00 -8.28
C ASP A 56 -5.78 -9.25 -6.99
N VAL A 57 -6.92 -9.54 -6.36
CA VAL A 57 -7.35 -8.90 -5.11
C VAL A 57 -7.50 -9.95 -4.02
N TYR A 58 -6.72 -9.82 -2.96
CA TYR A 58 -6.75 -10.65 -1.77
C TYR A 58 -7.50 -9.92 -0.67
N THR A 59 -8.77 -10.30 -0.44
CA THR A 59 -9.61 -9.69 0.59
C THR A 59 -9.81 -10.59 1.79
N ARG A 60 -10.06 -10.01 2.96
CA ARG A 60 -10.40 -10.74 4.20
C ARG A 60 -9.35 -11.78 4.61
N THR A 61 -8.12 -11.54 4.27
CA THR A 61 -6.96 -12.33 4.69
C THR A 61 -6.00 -11.45 5.48
N ASN A 62 -5.23 -12.06 6.36
CA ASN A 62 -4.14 -11.35 7.04
C ASN A 62 -3.19 -10.77 5.98
N ARG A 63 -2.76 -9.53 6.15
CA ARG A 63 -1.97 -8.77 5.18
C ARG A 63 -0.67 -9.47 4.80
N ALA A 64 0.12 -9.89 5.78
CA ALA A 64 1.37 -10.58 5.53
C ALA A 64 1.16 -11.86 4.70
N HIS A 65 0.14 -12.64 5.03
CA HIS A 65 -0.24 -13.83 4.27
C HIS A 65 -0.71 -13.49 2.85
N GLY A 66 -1.51 -12.44 2.68
CA GLY A 66 -1.93 -11.95 1.36
C GLY A 66 -0.75 -11.54 0.48
N ILE A 67 0.26 -10.87 1.05
CA ILE A 67 1.50 -10.52 0.34
C ILE A 67 2.25 -11.79 -0.09
N GLU A 68 2.43 -12.77 0.80
CA GLU A 68 3.06 -14.04 0.48
C GLU A 68 2.34 -14.78 -0.65
N MET A 69 1.02 -14.83 -0.61
CA MET A 69 0.20 -15.46 -1.66
C MET A 69 0.37 -14.74 -3.00
N ALA A 70 0.34 -13.41 -3.01
CA ALA A 70 0.57 -12.60 -4.20
C ALA A 70 1.93 -12.90 -4.83
N LEU A 71 2.98 -12.98 -4.03
CA LEU A 71 4.34 -13.29 -4.49
C LEU A 71 4.44 -14.69 -5.11
N ARG A 72 3.80 -15.69 -4.50
CA ARG A 72 3.86 -17.08 -4.97
C ARG A 72 3.03 -17.34 -6.22
N CYS A 73 1.85 -16.71 -6.32
CA CYS A 73 0.85 -17.07 -7.34
C CYS A 73 0.95 -16.18 -8.58
N MET A 74 1.31 -14.92 -8.46
CA MET A 74 1.20 -13.97 -9.55
C MET A 74 2.53 -13.33 -9.98
N ASN A 75 3.55 -13.35 -9.11
CA ASN A 75 4.81 -12.64 -9.34
C ASN A 75 4.57 -11.19 -9.84
N PRO A 76 3.87 -10.35 -9.08
CA PRO A 76 3.41 -9.05 -9.52
C PRO A 76 4.57 -8.05 -9.63
N GLN A 77 4.39 -7.02 -10.45
CA GLN A 77 5.31 -5.88 -10.52
C GLN A 77 5.12 -4.93 -9.32
N ALA A 78 3.89 -4.85 -8.81
CA ALA A 78 3.56 -4.04 -7.66
C ALA A 78 2.55 -4.73 -6.73
N ILE A 79 2.63 -4.43 -5.44
CA ILE A 79 1.63 -4.80 -4.44
C ILE A 79 1.15 -3.54 -3.74
N VAL A 80 -0.18 -3.37 -3.69
CA VAL A 80 -0.85 -2.30 -2.96
C VAL A 80 -1.47 -2.85 -1.70
N CYS A 81 -1.17 -2.28 -0.54
CA CYS A 81 -1.76 -2.67 0.73
C CYS A 81 -1.95 -1.47 1.66
N ASP A 82 -2.90 -1.56 2.59
CA ASP A 82 -3.15 -0.49 3.55
C ASP A 82 -2.63 -0.83 4.95
N GLU A 83 -2.50 0.20 5.77
CA GLU A 83 -2.25 0.14 7.22
C GLU A 83 -1.11 -0.80 7.68
N LEU A 84 0.04 -0.74 7.01
CA LEU A 84 1.24 -1.46 7.46
C LEU A 84 1.62 -1.05 8.89
N GLY A 85 2.07 -2.02 9.69
CA GLY A 85 2.49 -1.71 11.06
C GLY A 85 2.88 -2.90 11.93
N THR A 86 2.96 -4.11 11.37
CA THR A 86 3.35 -5.31 12.14
C THR A 86 4.73 -5.83 11.74
N GLU A 87 5.34 -6.64 12.60
CA GLU A 87 6.58 -7.35 12.31
C GLU A 87 6.42 -8.33 11.14
N ALA A 88 5.25 -8.96 11.03
CA ALA A 88 4.92 -9.85 9.93
C ALA A 88 4.86 -9.10 8.59
N ASP A 89 4.32 -7.87 8.59
CA ASP A 89 4.33 -7.01 7.40
C ASP A 89 5.76 -6.75 6.93
N ALA A 90 6.67 -6.39 7.85
CA ALA A 90 8.06 -6.12 7.50
C ALA A 90 8.73 -7.35 6.86
N THR A 91 8.52 -8.55 7.41
CA THR A 91 9.06 -9.80 6.86
C THR A 91 8.52 -10.09 5.46
N ALA A 92 7.22 -9.87 5.24
CA ALA A 92 6.60 -10.06 3.93
C ALA A 92 7.12 -9.05 2.90
N LEU A 93 7.36 -7.79 3.31
CA LEU A 93 7.97 -6.77 2.45
C LEU A 93 9.40 -7.14 2.04
N GLU A 94 10.21 -7.66 2.96
CA GLU A 94 11.57 -8.11 2.67
C GLU A 94 11.58 -9.21 1.59
N ALA A 95 10.66 -10.19 1.70
CA ALA A 95 10.50 -11.23 0.69
C ALA A 95 10.10 -10.68 -0.68
N GLY A 96 9.18 -9.70 -0.71
CA GLY A 96 8.75 -9.05 -1.94
C GLY A 96 9.84 -8.23 -2.61
N LEU A 97 10.65 -7.52 -1.81
CA LEU A 97 11.82 -6.78 -2.32
C LEU A 97 12.85 -7.69 -2.97
N ALA A 98 13.14 -8.83 -2.34
CA ALA A 98 14.05 -9.82 -2.91
C ALA A 98 13.55 -10.35 -4.26
N SER A 99 12.23 -10.26 -4.51
CA SER A 99 11.59 -10.60 -5.79
C SER A 99 11.45 -9.42 -6.76
N GLY A 100 11.95 -8.23 -6.41
CA GLY A 100 11.88 -7.05 -7.27
C GLY A 100 10.52 -6.33 -7.28
N VAL A 101 9.64 -6.63 -6.35
CA VAL A 101 8.28 -6.06 -6.26
C VAL A 101 8.32 -4.65 -5.68
N ILE A 102 7.53 -3.75 -6.26
CA ILE A 102 7.32 -2.39 -5.76
C ILE A 102 6.11 -2.37 -4.81
N PHE A 103 6.26 -1.73 -3.65
CA PHE A 103 5.16 -1.59 -2.69
C PHE A 103 4.56 -0.18 -2.70
N LEU A 104 3.23 -0.11 -2.73
CA LEU A 104 2.43 1.09 -2.49
C LEU A 104 1.58 0.83 -1.25
N ALA A 105 1.84 1.54 -0.17
CA ALA A 105 1.18 1.23 1.10
C ALA A 105 0.86 2.45 1.94
N SER A 106 0.01 2.28 2.95
CA SER A 106 -0.27 3.32 3.91
C SER A 106 0.15 2.98 5.34
N VAL A 107 0.38 4.03 6.13
CA VAL A 107 0.66 3.93 7.57
C VAL A 107 -0.04 5.04 8.34
N HIS A 108 -0.31 4.79 9.62
CA HIS A 108 -0.74 5.83 10.54
C HIS A 108 0.46 6.59 11.09
N CYS A 109 0.75 7.75 10.47
CA CYS A 109 1.79 8.66 10.92
C CYS A 109 1.44 10.09 10.50
N ASP A 110 1.45 11.02 11.44
CA ASP A 110 1.06 12.42 11.21
C ASP A 110 2.23 13.31 10.77
N ARG A 111 3.47 12.94 11.14
CA ARG A 111 4.67 13.73 10.87
C ARG A 111 5.85 12.86 10.51
N PRO A 112 6.77 13.35 9.65
CA PRO A 112 7.98 12.61 9.28
C PRO A 112 8.83 12.18 10.50
N GLU A 113 8.91 13.03 11.50
CA GLU A 113 9.71 12.79 12.70
C GLU A 113 9.18 11.58 13.50
N HIS A 114 7.88 11.29 13.40
CA HIS A 114 7.23 10.15 14.08
C HIS A 114 7.40 8.81 13.35
N LEU A 115 7.84 8.82 12.08
CA LEU A 115 8.11 7.56 11.35
C LEU A 115 9.17 6.70 12.05
N CYS A 116 10.22 7.34 12.58
CA CYS A 116 11.32 6.66 13.24
C CYS A 116 11.10 6.43 14.74
N GLN A 117 10.02 6.96 15.33
CA GLN A 117 9.75 6.82 16.76
C GLN A 117 9.01 5.51 17.12
N LYS A 118 8.29 4.93 16.17
CA LYS A 118 7.57 3.68 16.36
C LYS A 118 8.46 2.51 15.90
N PRO A 119 8.81 1.55 16.77
CA PRO A 119 9.70 0.44 16.41
C PRO A 119 9.24 -0.33 15.17
N GLN A 120 7.93 -0.56 15.03
CA GLN A 120 7.36 -1.26 13.88
C GLN A 120 7.57 -0.49 12.56
N LEU A 121 7.37 0.83 12.57
CA LEU A 121 7.61 1.67 11.40
C LEU A 121 9.10 1.80 11.09
N THR A 122 9.94 1.88 12.12
CA THR A 122 11.40 1.88 11.94
C THR A 122 11.86 0.61 11.22
N ARG A 123 11.34 -0.55 11.59
CA ARG A 123 11.67 -1.81 10.89
C ARG A 123 11.17 -1.78 9.44
N LEU A 124 9.93 -1.37 9.19
CA LEU A 124 9.38 -1.22 7.84
C LEU A 124 10.25 -0.33 6.95
N LEU A 125 10.73 0.79 7.47
CA LEU A 125 11.61 1.68 6.72
C LEU A 125 12.97 1.05 6.44
N LYS A 126 13.53 0.30 7.40
CA LYS A 126 14.82 -0.40 7.24
C LYS A 126 14.78 -1.50 6.18
N THR A 127 13.61 -2.00 5.80
CA THR A 127 13.51 -2.95 4.69
C THR A 127 13.98 -2.37 3.35
N GLY A 128 13.95 -1.03 3.19
CA GLY A 128 14.22 -0.37 1.91
C GLY A 128 13.06 -0.46 0.91
N ALA A 129 11.90 -0.98 1.32
CA ALA A 129 10.72 -1.14 0.46
C ALA A 129 10.17 0.19 -0.04
N PHE A 130 10.44 1.27 0.68
CA PHE A 130 9.90 2.59 0.39
C PHE A 130 11.02 3.59 0.19
N SER A 131 11.05 4.24 -0.97
CA SER A 131 11.96 5.34 -1.28
C SER A 131 11.34 6.72 -1.01
N LEU A 132 10.01 6.79 -0.94
CA LEU A 132 9.27 8.03 -0.84
C LEU A 132 8.12 7.90 0.15
N ALA A 133 7.92 8.91 1.01
CA ALA A 133 6.74 9.03 1.86
C ALA A 133 5.96 10.30 1.50
N ALA A 134 4.65 10.12 1.23
CA ALA A 134 3.69 11.19 1.01
C ALA A 134 2.86 11.42 2.28
N PHE A 135 3.02 12.57 2.90
CA PHE A 135 2.25 12.97 4.09
C PHE A 135 1.00 13.72 3.69
N LEU A 136 -0.13 13.22 4.16
CA LEU A 136 -1.43 13.82 3.87
C LEU A 136 -1.80 14.88 4.91
N SER A 137 -2.58 15.84 4.47
CA SER A 137 -3.30 16.78 5.33
C SER A 137 -4.20 16.02 6.32
N GLY A 138 -4.63 16.72 7.36
CA GLY A 138 -5.63 16.19 8.28
C GLY A 138 -7.01 16.02 7.63
N ARG A 139 -8.03 15.82 8.47
CA ARG A 139 -9.43 15.55 8.05
C ARG A 139 -10.06 16.71 7.28
N ASP A 140 -9.55 17.93 7.43
CA ASP A 140 -10.12 19.12 6.78
C ASP A 140 -9.92 19.11 5.25
N ARG A 141 -8.89 18.46 4.76
CA ARG A 141 -8.59 18.30 3.33
C ARG A 141 -8.10 16.89 3.01
N PRO A 142 -9.01 15.89 3.02
CA PRO A 142 -8.62 14.50 2.81
C PRO A 142 -8.00 14.29 1.42
N GLY A 143 -6.92 13.53 1.37
CA GLY A 143 -6.20 13.21 0.13
C GLY A 143 -5.22 14.27 -0.36
N LEU A 144 -5.17 15.46 0.29
CA LEU A 144 -4.19 16.48 -0.06
C LEU A 144 -2.81 16.10 0.48
N VAL A 145 -1.84 15.94 -0.41
CA VAL A 145 -0.43 15.75 -0.05
C VAL A 145 0.16 17.09 0.37
N THR A 146 0.61 17.18 1.61
CA THR A 146 1.23 18.40 2.17
C THR A 146 2.76 18.35 2.14
N ARG A 147 3.34 17.17 2.17
CA ARG A 147 4.78 16.99 2.21
C ARG A 147 5.19 15.66 1.55
N MET A 148 6.26 15.70 0.77
CA MET A 148 6.95 14.53 0.26
C MET A 148 8.31 14.41 0.93
N VAL A 149 8.68 13.23 1.38
CA VAL A 149 9.95 12.96 2.07
C VAL A 149 10.66 11.81 1.37
N ASN A 150 11.92 12.02 1.01
CA ASN A 150 12.79 10.95 0.54
C ASN A 150 13.21 10.10 1.75
N LEU A 151 13.12 8.78 1.62
CA LEU A 151 13.43 7.81 2.66
C LEU A 151 14.75 7.06 2.41
N THR A 152 15.35 7.29 1.25
CA THR A 152 16.66 6.72 0.86
C THR A 152 17.78 7.71 1.07
#